data_552052935271ba9795e45bab360b2e39
#
_entry.id   552052935271ba9795e45bab360b2e39
#
_cell.length_a   1.000
_cell.length_b   1.000
_cell.length_c   1.000
_cell.angle_alpha   90.00
_cell.angle_beta   90.00
_cell.angle_gamma   90.00
#
_symmetry.space_group_name_H-M   'P 1'
#
loop_
_entity.id
_entity.type
_entity.pdbx_description
1 polymer ?
#
loop_
_entity_poly.entity_id
_entity_poly.type
_entity_poly.pdbx_seq_one_letter_code
_entity_poly.pdbx_strand_id
1 'polypeptide(L)'
;MDSEQSLPIHRLFTGVARPAMDRALAQSHTVTCAKDSVIYSPHDFQRCLAVLLQGSVRVTKEALVVSNLHAGDLFGAAALFNDREDYAVTLTALSDCMVLFFPQAAIRALLAESPAFAENYVRYLSERIRFLSSRLDAVAAGTTTRRLAQYLLANLDEHSTVASSATALCKQLGISRASLYRAFDVLEQDGAIRRSQKQIQVIDPDKLQH
;
A
#
# COMPACT_ATOMS: atom_id res chain seq x y z
N MET A 1 40.48 9.92 8.51
CA MET A 1 39.80 8.66 8.89
C MET A 1 38.39 8.82 8.46
N ASP A 2 38.13 8.36 7.21
CA ASP A 2 36.90 8.60 6.49
C ASP A 2 35.87 7.57 6.93
N SER A 3 34.90 8.05 7.68
CA SER A 3 33.66 7.29 7.88
C SER A 3 32.87 7.33 6.56
N GLU A 4 33.18 6.40 5.66
CA GLU A 4 32.23 6.02 4.61
C GLU A 4 30.97 5.48 5.30
N GLN A 5 30.09 6.38 5.68
CA GLN A 5 28.70 6.02 5.93
C GLN A 5 28.14 5.58 4.58
N SER A 6 28.22 4.26 4.36
CA SER A 6 27.49 3.59 3.30
C SER A 6 26.02 3.97 3.47
N LEU A 7 25.57 4.98 2.71
CA LEU A 7 24.14 5.29 2.56
C LEU A 7 23.45 3.97 2.26
N PRO A 8 22.34 3.61 2.93
CA PRO A 8 21.56 2.44 2.56
C PRO A 8 21.07 2.67 1.13
N ILE A 9 21.85 2.15 0.17
CA ILE A 9 21.58 2.35 -1.25
C ILE A 9 20.33 1.52 -1.53
N HIS A 10 19.19 2.22 -1.58
CA HIS A 10 17.95 1.61 -2.02
C HIS A 10 18.16 0.98 -3.41
N ARG A 11 17.51 -0.15 -3.67
CA ARG A 11 17.56 -0.89 -4.95
C ARG A 11 17.36 0.01 -6.18
N LEU A 12 16.69 1.15 -6.00
CA LEU A 12 16.45 2.15 -7.03
C LEU A 12 17.75 2.69 -7.65
N PHE A 13 18.81 2.84 -6.86
CA PHE A 13 20.10 3.41 -7.30
C PHE A 13 21.11 2.35 -7.73
N THR A 14 20.75 1.08 -7.70
CA THR A 14 21.62 -0.02 -8.13
C THR A 14 21.97 0.12 -9.61
N GLY A 15 23.25 0.00 -9.94
CA GLY A 15 23.76 0.11 -11.32
C GLY A 15 23.86 1.54 -11.87
N VAL A 16 23.58 2.56 -11.06
CA VAL A 16 23.82 3.96 -11.43
C VAL A 16 25.32 4.24 -11.41
N ALA A 17 25.84 4.83 -12.48
CA ALA A 17 27.25 5.22 -12.56
C ALA A 17 27.60 6.25 -11.48
N ARG A 18 28.77 6.09 -10.83
CA ARG A 18 29.23 6.95 -9.73
C ARG A 18 29.12 8.45 -10.05
N PRO A 19 29.57 8.95 -11.22
CA PRO A 19 29.49 10.38 -11.53
C PRO A 19 28.05 10.92 -11.59
N ALA A 20 27.08 10.11 -12.03
CA ALA A 20 25.67 10.50 -12.07
C ALA A 20 25.10 10.56 -10.65
N MET A 21 25.45 9.58 -9.81
CA MET A 21 25.04 9.55 -8.41
C MET A 21 25.61 10.73 -7.63
N ASP A 22 26.90 11.04 -7.82
CA ASP A 22 27.56 12.18 -7.14
C ASP A 22 26.90 13.52 -7.53
N ARG A 23 26.50 13.71 -8.80
CA ARG A 23 25.74 14.90 -9.24
C ARG A 23 24.35 14.97 -8.58
N ALA A 24 23.68 13.85 -8.44
CA ALA A 24 22.38 13.81 -7.78
C ALA A 24 22.49 14.10 -6.29
N LEU A 25 23.51 13.54 -5.62
CA LEU A 25 23.80 13.81 -4.21
C LEU A 25 24.18 15.27 -3.96
N ALA A 26 24.93 15.90 -4.86
CA ALA A 26 25.30 17.32 -4.74
C ALA A 26 24.08 18.26 -4.80
N GLN A 27 22.97 17.83 -5.38
CA GLN A 27 21.70 18.58 -5.42
C GLN A 27 20.75 18.18 -4.29
N SER A 28 21.05 17.14 -3.55
CA SER A 28 20.21 16.64 -2.46
C SER A 28 20.47 17.38 -1.16
N HIS A 29 19.53 17.27 -0.21
CA HIS A 29 19.71 17.78 1.15
C HIS A 29 19.13 16.82 2.16
N THR A 30 19.71 16.82 3.36
CA THR A 30 19.25 15.98 4.48
C THR A 30 18.52 16.83 5.49
N VAL A 31 17.38 16.32 5.97
CA VAL A 31 16.56 16.95 7.02
C VAL A 31 16.41 15.98 8.18
N THR A 32 16.56 16.49 9.41
CA THR A 32 16.21 15.78 10.64
C THR A 32 14.80 16.20 11.07
N CYS A 33 13.95 15.21 11.37
CA CYS A 33 12.58 15.41 11.82
C CYS A 33 12.42 14.79 13.20
N ALA A 34 11.93 15.55 14.16
CA ALA A 34 11.66 15.05 15.51
C ALA A 34 10.46 14.07 15.49
N LYS A 35 10.44 13.17 16.45
CA LYS A 35 9.28 12.31 16.66
C LYS A 35 7.99 13.14 16.71
N ASP A 36 6.91 12.59 16.17
CA ASP A 36 5.55 13.15 16.08
C ASP A 36 5.43 14.38 15.16
N SER A 37 6.52 14.83 14.50
CA SER A 37 6.44 15.89 13.48
C SER A 37 5.84 15.38 12.17
N VAL A 38 5.12 16.26 11.47
CA VAL A 38 4.61 16.00 10.11
C VAL A 38 5.71 16.33 9.11
N ILE A 39 6.10 15.34 8.29
CA ILE A 39 7.13 15.49 7.25
C ILE A 39 6.49 16.00 5.96
N TYR A 40 5.35 15.43 5.57
CA TYR A 40 4.52 15.85 4.45
C TYR A 40 3.05 15.79 4.83
N SER A 41 2.28 16.73 4.30
CA SER A 41 0.82 16.76 4.36
C SER A 41 0.24 17.02 2.97
N PRO A 42 -1.08 16.88 2.77
CA PRO A 42 -1.71 17.15 1.48
C PRO A 42 -1.45 18.56 0.91
N HIS A 43 -1.22 19.55 1.78
CA HIS A 43 -1.05 20.94 1.38
C HIS A 43 0.35 21.50 1.65
N ASP A 44 1.22 20.68 2.27
CA ASP A 44 2.60 21.06 2.57
C ASP A 44 3.53 19.89 2.23
N PHE A 45 4.09 19.93 1.04
CA PHE A 45 5.04 18.93 0.52
C PHE A 45 5.97 19.54 -0.52
N GLN A 46 7.07 18.86 -0.76
CA GLN A 46 8.00 19.19 -1.85
C GLN A 46 7.99 18.09 -2.90
N ARG A 47 8.17 18.46 -4.18
CA ARG A 47 8.31 17.49 -5.28
C ARG A 47 9.72 16.90 -5.27
N CYS A 48 9.97 16.06 -4.30
CA CYS A 48 11.23 15.37 -4.08
C CYS A 48 11.01 13.85 -4.00
N LEU A 49 12.01 13.09 -4.43
CA LEU A 49 12.15 11.70 -4.01
C LEU A 49 12.88 11.70 -2.68
N ALA A 50 12.32 11.08 -1.68
CA ALA A 50 12.89 11.01 -0.35
C ALA A 50 13.32 9.60 0.01
N VAL A 51 14.48 9.48 0.66
CA VAL A 51 15.00 8.24 1.25
C VAL A 51 15.03 8.41 2.76
N LEU A 52 14.35 7.53 3.48
CA LEU A 52 14.43 7.51 4.94
C LEU A 52 15.74 6.85 5.36
N LEU A 53 16.69 7.64 5.83
CA LEU A 53 18.01 7.14 6.24
C LEU A 53 17.97 6.52 7.64
N GLN A 54 17.17 7.10 8.54
CA GLN A 54 17.04 6.65 9.93
C GLN A 54 15.64 6.94 10.44
N GLY A 55 15.17 6.09 11.38
CA GLY A 55 13.88 6.24 12.05
C GLY A 55 12.75 5.47 11.37
N SER A 56 11.53 5.83 11.71
CA SER A 56 10.30 5.26 11.15
C SER A 56 9.23 6.32 10.95
N VAL A 57 8.42 6.15 9.90
CA VAL A 57 7.40 7.13 9.47
C VAL A 57 6.08 6.41 9.24
N ARG A 58 4.99 6.94 9.77
CA ARG A 58 3.63 6.50 9.49
C ARG A 58 3.08 7.23 8.28
N VAL A 59 2.48 6.49 7.38
CA VAL A 59 1.76 7.00 6.20
C VAL A 59 0.27 6.84 6.45
N THR A 60 -0.46 7.95 6.46
CA THR A 60 -1.92 7.95 6.65
C THR A 60 -2.63 8.64 5.49
N LYS A 61 -3.83 8.17 5.18
CA LYS A 61 -4.77 8.88 4.32
C LYS A 61 -6.04 9.09 5.12
N GLU A 62 -6.31 10.33 5.48
CA GLU A 62 -7.34 10.67 6.45
C GLU A 62 -7.13 9.90 7.76
N ALA A 63 -8.11 9.11 8.23
CA ALA A 63 -7.98 8.27 9.43
C ALA A 63 -7.35 6.89 9.16
N LEU A 64 -7.10 6.51 7.89
CA LEU A 64 -6.60 5.19 7.53
C LEU A 64 -5.06 5.15 7.55
N VAL A 65 -4.48 4.22 8.32
CA VAL A 65 -3.06 3.90 8.23
C VAL A 65 -2.81 3.06 6.97
N VAL A 66 -2.10 3.66 6.01
CA VAL A 66 -1.75 3.00 4.74
C VAL A 66 -0.55 2.08 4.91
N SER A 67 0.51 2.56 5.54
CA SER A 67 1.75 1.79 5.80
C SER A 67 2.63 2.49 6.83
N ASN A 68 3.63 1.77 7.33
CA ASN A 68 4.77 2.37 8.01
C ASN A 68 6.00 2.23 7.10
N LEU A 69 6.86 3.24 7.12
CA LEU A 69 8.15 3.25 6.43
C LEU A 69 9.26 3.12 7.47
N HIS A 70 10.33 2.46 7.09
CA HIS A 70 11.53 2.22 7.90
C HIS A 70 12.78 2.72 7.18
N ALA A 71 13.90 2.75 7.87
CA ALA A 71 15.17 3.12 7.27
C ALA A 71 15.44 2.27 6.01
N GLY A 72 15.80 2.93 4.92
CA GLY A 72 15.94 2.36 3.57
C GLY A 72 14.71 2.53 2.68
N ASP A 73 13.53 2.84 3.21
CA ASP A 73 12.33 3.03 2.39
C ASP A 73 12.32 4.39 1.68
N LEU A 74 11.56 4.44 0.57
CA LEU A 74 11.36 5.61 -0.26
C LEU A 74 9.95 6.17 -0.16
N PHE A 75 9.84 7.48 -0.28
CA PHE A 75 8.55 8.16 -0.47
C PHE A 75 8.67 9.34 -1.45
N GLY A 76 7.54 9.91 -1.85
CA GLY A 76 7.50 11.03 -2.79
C GLY A 76 7.52 10.66 -4.27
N ALA A 77 7.93 9.44 -4.64
CA ALA A 77 8.10 9.03 -6.04
C ALA A 77 6.87 9.27 -6.93
N ALA A 78 5.66 9.00 -6.41
CA ALA A 78 4.42 9.19 -7.18
C ALA A 78 4.05 10.66 -7.40
N ALA A 79 4.50 11.57 -6.51
CA ALA A 79 4.21 12.99 -6.61
C ALA A 79 5.22 13.76 -7.48
N LEU A 80 6.36 13.15 -7.81
CA LEU A 80 7.44 13.82 -8.55
C LEU A 80 7.02 14.33 -9.92
N PHE A 81 6.21 13.56 -10.66
CA PHE A 81 5.92 13.81 -12.07
C PHE A 81 4.43 13.88 -12.38
N ASN A 82 3.58 14.00 -11.36
CA ASN A 82 2.18 14.30 -11.58
C ASN A 82 1.91 15.81 -11.46
N ASP A 83 0.81 16.26 -12.05
CA ASP A 83 0.44 17.68 -12.10
C ASP A 83 -0.50 18.10 -10.93
N ARG A 84 -0.72 17.20 -9.97
CA ARG A 84 -1.60 17.50 -8.83
C ARG A 84 -0.93 18.46 -7.85
N GLU A 85 -1.73 19.35 -7.30
CA GLU A 85 -1.30 20.36 -6.32
C GLU A 85 -1.35 19.84 -4.87
N ASP A 86 -1.90 18.61 -4.68
CA ASP A 86 -2.01 17.96 -3.39
C ASP A 86 -1.11 16.72 -3.29
N TYR A 87 -0.64 16.42 -2.08
CA TYR A 87 0.00 15.15 -1.76
C TYR A 87 -1.05 14.16 -1.26
N ALA A 88 -0.96 12.91 -1.73
CA ALA A 88 -2.04 11.95 -1.52
C ALA A 88 -2.21 11.47 -0.06
N VAL A 89 -1.22 11.72 0.81
CA VAL A 89 -1.14 11.15 2.16
C VAL A 89 -0.44 12.11 3.12
N THR A 90 -0.60 11.87 4.43
CA THR A 90 0.21 12.53 5.47
C THR A 90 1.32 11.57 5.92
N LEU A 91 2.52 12.08 6.09
CA LEU A 91 3.68 11.38 6.64
C LEU A 91 4.04 11.98 7.99
N THR A 92 3.98 11.16 9.05
CA THR A 92 4.30 11.57 10.41
C THR A 92 5.44 10.72 10.97
N ALA A 93 6.46 11.35 11.52
CA ALA A 93 7.59 10.68 12.16
C ALA A 93 7.13 9.92 13.40
N LEU A 94 7.43 8.62 13.50
CA LEU A 94 7.15 7.78 14.67
C LEU A 94 8.31 7.77 15.67
N SER A 95 9.49 8.15 15.21
CA SER A 95 10.72 8.36 15.98
C SER A 95 11.47 9.55 15.40
N ASP A 96 12.55 9.97 15.99
CA ASP A 96 13.46 10.90 15.34
C ASP A 96 13.94 10.29 14.03
N CYS A 97 13.83 11.06 12.95
CA CYS A 97 14.09 10.62 11.58
C CYS A 97 15.18 11.46 10.92
N MET A 98 15.92 10.82 10.03
CA MET A 98 16.82 11.49 9.09
C MET A 98 16.38 11.13 7.67
N VAL A 99 16.09 12.13 6.85
CA VAL A 99 15.54 11.97 5.50
C VAL A 99 16.41 12.69 4.49
N LEU A 100 16.82 11.99 3.44
CA LEU A 100 17.55 12.54 2.29
C LEU A 100 16.56 12.84 1.16
N PHE A 101 16.51 14.10 0.73
CA PHE A 101 15.61 14.57 -0.33
C PHE A 101 16.39 14.84 -1.62
N PHE A 102 15.97 14.18 -2.69
CA PHE A 102 16.44 14.44 -4.06
C PHE A 102 15.39 15.31 -4.77
N PRO A 103 15.72 16.54 -5.20
CA PRO A 103 14.78 17.38 -5.93
C PRO A 103 14.40 16.76 -7.28
N GLN A 104 13.25 17.14 -7.80
CA GLN A 104 12.74 16.64 -9.09
C GLN A 104 13.78 16.76 -10.22
N ALA A 105 14.55 17.85 -10.24
CA ALA A 105 15.56 18.08 -11.28
C ALA A 105 16.66 17.00 -11.25
N ALA A 106 17.15 16.61 -10.05
CA ALA A 106 18.15 15.57 -9.90
C ALA A 106 17.63 14.20 -10.36
N ILE A 107 16.37 13.86 -10.02
CA ILE A 107 15.76 12.61 -10.45
C ILE A 107 15.50 12.62 -11.96
N ARG A 108 15.09 13.75 -12.54
CA ARG A 108 14.93 13.90 -13.99
C ARG A 108 16.26 13.68 -14.74
N ALA A 109 17.35 14.22 -14.22
CA ALA A 109 18.69 14.00 -14.79
C ALA A 109 19.08 12.51 -14.71
N LEU A 110 18.88 11.85 -13.56
CA LEU A 110 19.14 10.40 -13.42
C LEU A 110 18.31 9.55 -14.38
N LEU A 111 17.03 9.87 -14.58
CA LEU A 111 16.17 9.17 -15.54
C LEU A 111 16.65 9.32 -16.98
N ALA A 112 17.19 10.49 -17.35
CA ALA A 112 17.68 10.76 -18.70
C ALA A 112 19.07 10.14 -18.96
N GLU A 113 19.93 10.09 -17.95
CA GLU A 113 21.33 9.71 -18.11
C GLU A 113 21.63 8.23 -17.77
N SER A 114 20.77 7.59 -16.97
CA SER A 114 20.98 6.23 -16.48
C SER A 114 19.81 5.30 -16.81
N PRO A 115 19.97 4.44 -17.85
CA PRO A 115 18.97 3.42 -18.16
C PRO A 115 18.67 2.49 -16.96
N ALA A 116 19.71 2.13 -16.19
CA ALA A 116 19.56 1.31 -15.01
C ALA A 116 18.66 1.99 -13.95
N PHE A 117 18.83 3.30 -13.73
CA PHE A 117 17.95 4.04 -12.82
C PHE A 117 16.52 4.09 -13.35
N ALA A 118 16.34 4.35 -14.65
CA ALA A 118 15.01 4.42 -15.25
C ALA A 118 14.26 3.08 -15.12
N GLU A 119 14.93 1.96 -15.41
CA GLU A 119 14.35 0.63 -15.23
C GLU A 119 13.99 0.35 -13.76
N ASN A 120 14.91 0.65 -12.84
CA ASN A 120 14.67 0.47 -11.41
C ASN A 120 13.50 1.34 -10.92
N TYR A 121 13.37 2.56 -11.44
CA TYR A 121 12.28 3.47 -11.08
C TYR A 121 10.92 2.93 -11.55
N VAL A 122 10.84 2.42 -12.78
CA VAL A 122 9.63 1.76 -13.30
C VAL A 122 9.29 0.52 -12.48
N ARG A 123 10.29 -0.30 -12.15
CA ARG A 123 10.11 -1.50 -11.31
C ARG A 123 9.56 -1.12 -9.93
N TYR A 124 10.16 -0.12 -9.28
CA TYR A 124 9.69 0.40 -8.00
C TYR A 124 8.24 0.86 -8.04
N LEU A 125 7.86 1.65 -9.07
CA LEU A 125 6.46 2.08 -9.23
C LEU A 125 5.51 0.90 -9.48
N SER A 126 5.93 -0.08 -10.28
CA SER A 126 5.14 -1.29 -10.54
C SER A 126 4.90 -2.11 -9.28
N GLU A 127 5.93 -2.28 -8.44
CA GLU A 127 5.82 -2.94 -7.14
C GLU A 127 4.89 -2.16 -6.19
N ARG A 128 4.97 -0.83 -6.22
CA ARG A 128 4.10 0.03 -5.41
C ARG A 128 2.64 -0.05 -5.83
N ILE A 129 2.36 -0.08 -7.14
CA ILE A 129 1.01 -0.29 -7.68
C ILE A 129 0.47 -1.66 -7.23
N ARG A 130 1.25 -2.73 -7.36
CA ARG A 130 0.83 -4.06 -6.89
C ARG A 130 0.52 -4.09 -5.39
N PHE A 131 1.37 -3.46 -4.58
CA PHE A 131 1.15 -3.35 -3.13
C PHE A 131 -0.17 -2.63 -2.83
N LEU A 132 -0.43 -1.49 -3.47
CA LEU A 132 -1.68 -0.73 -3.26
C LEU A 132 -2.90 -1.50 -3.76
N SER A 133 -2.81 -2.20 -4.91
CA SER A 133 -3.88 -3.07 -5.41
C SER A 133 -4.21 -4.20 -4.44
N SER A 134 -3.19 -4.85 -3.86
CA SER A 134 -3.43 -5.92 -2.87
C SER A 134 -4.09 -5.39 -1.59
N ARG A 135 -3.79 -4.16 -1.19
CA ARG A 135 -4.46 -3.51 -0.05
C ARG A 135 -5.92 -3.18 -0.35
N LEU A 136 -6.21 -2.69 -1.56
CA LEU A 136 -7.59 -2.47 -2.01
C LEU A 136 -8.37 -3.78 -2.06
N ASP A 137 -7.76 -4.85 -2.58
CA ASP A 137 -8.36 -6.18 -2.60
C ASP A 137 -8.67 -6.70 -1.19
N ALA A 138 -7.78 -6.50 -0.23
CA ALA A 138 -7.98 -6.90 1.16
C ALA A 138 -9.16 -6.15 1.82
N VAL A 139 -9.24 -4.83 1.62
CA VAL A 139 -10.37 -4.01 2.11
C VAL A 139 -11.68 -4.43 1.43
N ALA A 140 -11.66 -4.63 0.11
CA ALA A 140 -12.82 -5.08 -0.64
C ALA A 140 -13.26 -6.49 -0.23
N ALA A 141 -12.33 -7.39 0.05
CA ALA A 141 -12.64 -8.75 0.53
C ALA A 141 -13.33 -8.71 1.90
N GLY A 142 -12.84 -7.91 2.85
CA GLY A 142 -13.47 -7.76 4.16
C GLY A 142 -14.90 -7.24 4.08
N THR A 143 -15.17 -6.24 3.24
CA THR A 143 -16.55 -5.74 3.01
C THR A 143 -17.43 -6.77 2.30
N THR A 144 -16.88 -7.54 1.37
CA THR A 144 -17.59 -8.61 0.64
C THR A 144 -17.95 -9.75 1.58
N THR A 145 -17.02 -10.21 2.39
CA THR A 145 -17.24 -11.27 3.38
C THR A 145 -18.34 -10.86 4.36
N ARG A 146 -18.31 -9.65 4.87
CA ARG A 146 -19.34 -9.11 5.77
C ARG A 146 -20.73 -9.03 5.09
N ARG A 147 -20.80 -8.56 3.84
CA ARG A 147 -22.05 -8.51 3.07
C ARG A 147 -22.61 -9.90 2.82
N LEU A 148 -21.77 -10.87 2.50
CA LEU A 148 -22.16 -12.26 2.34
C LEU A 148 -22.66 -12.84 3.65
N ALA A 149 -21.96 -12.63 4.76
CA ALA A 149 -22.36 -13.11 6.09
C ALA A 149 -23.74 -12.55 6.49
N GLN A 150 -23.96 -11.25 6.34
CA GLN A 150 -25.25 -10.61 6.60
C GLN A 150 -26.37 -11.17 5.73
N TYR A 151 -26.08 -11.39 4.44
CA TYR A 151 -27.06 -12.01 3.53
C TYR A 151 -27.42 -13.44 3.97
N LEU A 152 -26.44 -14.25 4.33
CA LEU A 152 -26.68 -15.62 4.79
C LEU A 152 -27.53 -15.62 6.06
N LEU A 153 -27.20 -14.80 7.07
CA LEU A 153 -27.99 -14.70 8.30
C LEU A 153 -29.43 -14.25 8.05
N ALA A 154 -29.65 -13.34 7.11
CA ALA A 154 -30.98 -12.83 6.78
C ALA A 154 -31.87 -13.81 5.98
N ASN A 155 -31.30 -14.86 5.38
CA ASN A 155 -31.96 -15.77 4.48
C ASN A 155 -31.85 -17.24 4.89
N LEU A 156 -31.60 -17.53 6.18
CA LEU A 156 -31.58 -18.88 6.71
C LEU A 156 -32.95 -19.53 6.67
N ASP A 157 -32.98 -20.79 6.27
CA ASP A 157 -34.15 -21.65 6.45
C ASP A 157 -34.17 -22.32 7.84
N GLU A 158 -35.17 -23.17 8.07
CA GLU A 158 -35.35 -23.92 9.33
C GLU A 158 -34.16 -24.88 9.64
N HIS A 159 -33.33 -25.19 8.63
CA HIS A 159 -32.19 -26.09 8.74
C HIS A 159 -30.84 -25.34 8.77
N SER A 160 -30.88 -24.04 8.99
CA SER A 160 -29.66 -23.16 8.96
C SER A 160 -28.97 -23.21 7.60
N THR A 161 -29.75 -23.30 6.50
CA THR A 161 -29.25 -23.46 5.14
C THR A 161 -29.74 -22.30 4.26
N VAL A 162 -28.92 -21.87 3.31
CA VAL A 162 -29.31 -20.93 2.26
C VAL A 162 -29.15 -21.61 0.91
N ALA A 163 -30.27 -21.80 0.19
CA ALA A 163 -30.27 -22.34 -1.16
C ALA A 163 -30.12 -21.21 -2.17
N SER A 164 -28.91 -20.99 -2.70
CA SER A 164 -28.66 -19.97 -3.69
C SER A 164 -27.50 -20.34 -4.62
N SER A 165 -27.62 -19.95 -5.90
CA SER A 165 -26.51 -20.11 -6.84
C SER A 165 -25.52 -18.99 -6.73
N ALA A 166 -24.25 -19.28 -7.05
CA ALA A 166 -23.19 -18.25 -7.09
C ALA A 166 -23.56 -17.06 -8.00
N THR A 167 -24.25 -17.33 -9.11
CA THR A 167 -24.70 -16.27 -10.03
C THR A 167 -25.76 -15.37 -9.39
N ALA A 168 -26.72 -15.95 -8.65
CA ALA A 168 -27.73 -15.19 -7.94
C ALA A 168 -27.11 -14.34 -6.83
N LEU A 169 -26.19 -14.91 -6.03
CA LEU A 169 -25.48 -14.20 -4.98
C LEU A 169 -24.64 -13.03 -5.54
N CYS A 170 -23.92 -13.25 -6.64
CA CYS A 170 -23.16 -12.17 -7.29
C CYS A 170 -24.08 -11.00 -7.69
N LYS A 171 -25.23 -11.29 -8.29
CA LYS A 171 -26.21 -10.28 -8.69
C LYS A 171 -26.79 -9.55 -7.48
N GLN A 172 -27.19 -10.28 -6.44
CA GLN A 172 -27.84 -9.75 -5.25
C GLN A 172 -26.90 -8.91 -4.41
N LEU A 173 -25.65 -9.37 -4.25
CA LEU A 173 -24.63 -8.68 -3.48
C LEU A 173 -23.88 -7.61 -4.30
N GLY A 174 -24.07 -7.56 -5.63
CA GLY A 174 -23.36 -6.63 -6.51
C GLY A 174 -21.84 -6.85 -6.49
N ILE A 175 -21.38 -8.11 -6.51
CA ILE A 175 -19.98 -8.50 -6.41
C ILE A 175 -19.58 -9.43 -7.56
N SER A 176 -18.27 -9.45 -7.86
CA SER A 176 -17.73 -10.37 -8.86
C SER A 176 -17.71 -11.82 -8.34
N ARG A 177 -17.73 -12.80 -9.26
CA ARG A 177 -17.55 -14.21 -8.89
C ARG A 177 -16.27 -14.46 -8.09
N ALA A 178 -15.17 -13.87 -8.52
CA ALA A 178 -13.89 -14.02 -7.83
C ALA A 178 -13.96 -13.50 -6.38
N SER A 179 -14.62 -12.36 -6.15
CA SER A 179 -14.83 -11.81 -4.81
C SER A 179 -15.75 -12.67 -3.96
N LEU A 180 -16.80 -13.24 -4.56
CA LEU A 180 -17.71 -14.16 -3.86
C LEU A 180 -16.97 -15.43 -3.40
N TYR A 181 -16.19 -16.05 -4.29
CA TYR A 181 -15.46 -17.27 -3.90
C TYR A 181 -14.41 -16.99 -2.83
N ARG A 182 -13.66 -15.87 -2.89
CA ARG A 182 -12.75 -15.47 -1.81
C ARG A 182 -13.48 -15.28 -0.47
N ALA A 183 -14.67 -14.66 -0.48
CA ALA A 183 -15.47 -14.52 0.72
C ALA A 183 -15.95 -15.86 1.29
N PHE A 184 -16.35 -16.79 0.43
CA PHE A 184 -16.67 -18.15 0.84
C PHE A 184 -15.49 -18.86 1.48
N ASP A 185 -14.30 -18.78 0.85
CA ASP A 185 -13.09 -19.45 1.35
C ASP A 185 -12.72 -18.94 2.75
N VAL A 186 -12.86 -17.63 3.00
CA VAL A 186 -12.65 -17.04 4.33
C VAL A 186 -13.65 -17.64 5.35
N LEU A 187 -14.95 -17.62 5.04
CA LEU A 187 -15.98 -18.11 5.97
C LEU A 187 -15.90 -19.63 6.20
N GLU A 188 -15.44 -20.40 5.21
CA GLU A 188 -15.20 -21.84 5.38
C GLU A 188 -13.96 -22.12 6.24
N GLN A 189 -12.86 -21.37 6.04
CA GLN A 189 -11.65 -21.48 6.85
C GLN A 189 -11.92 -21.13 8.31
N ASP A 190 -12.76 -20.13 8.55
CA ASP A 190 -13.19 -19.75 9.89
C ASP A 190 -14.17 -20.78 10.50
N GLY A 191 -14.64 -21.75 9.70
CA GLY A 191 -15.62 -22.75 10.13
C GLY A 191 -17.01 -22.17 10.35
N ALA A 192 -17.31 -20.99 9.80
CA ALA A 192 -18.62 -20.35 9.90
C ALA A 192 -19.66 -20.99 8.99
N ILE A 193 -19.24 -21.45 7.81
CA ILE A 193 -20.12 -22.06 6.81
C ILE A 193 -19.51 -23.34 6.22
N ARG A 194 -20.37 -24.11 5.53
CA ARG A 194 -19.98 -25.23 4.66
C ARG A 194 -20.76 -25.14 3.36
N ARG A 195 -20.09 -25.24 2.22
CA ARG A 195 -20.71 -25.24 0.89
C ARG A 195 -20.95 -26.66 0.38
N SER A 196 -22.09 -26.89 -0.24
CA SER A 196 -22.39 -28.08 -1.02
C SER A 196 -23.19 -27.68 -2.27
N GLN A 197 -22.62 -27.86 -3.45
CA GLN A 197 -23.18 -27.53 -4.77
C GLN A 197 -24.02 -26.22 -4.84
N LYS A 198 -25.28 -26.26 -4.43
CA LYS A 198 -26.22 -25.12 -4.44
C LYS A 198 -26.72 -24.73 -3.05
N GLN A 199 -26.18 -25.32 -2.01
CA GLN A 199 -26.57 -25.06 -0.62
C GLN A 199 -25.39 -24.57 0.17
N ILE A 200 -25.64 -23.59 1.02
CA ILE A 200 -24.65 -23.03 1.95
C ILE A 200 -25.23 -23.26 3.34
N GLN A 201 -24.61 -24.14 4.10
CA GLN A 201 -24.98 -24.42 5.48
C GLN A 201 -24.20 -23.49 6.40
N VAL A 202 -24.90 -22.78 7.27
CA VAL A 202 -24.29 -22.01 8.35
C VAL A 202 -24.06 -22.95 9.52
N ILE A 203 -22.78 -23.11 9.90
CA ILE A 203 -22.34 -24.00 10.98
C ILE A 203 -22.31 -23.24 12.30
N ASP A 204 -21.84 -21.99 12.27
CA ASP A 204 -21.69 -21.14 13.46
C ASP A 204 -22.17 -19.71 13.12
N PRO A 205 -23.43 -19.38 13.49
CA PRO A 205 -23.97 -18.04 13.21
C PRO A 205 -23.26 -16.92 13.94
N ASP A 206 -22.65 -17.17 15.10
CA ASP A 206 -21.96 -16.13 15.88
C ASP A 206 -20.70 -15.63 15.15
N LYS A 207 -20.03 -16.49 14.42
CA LYS A 207 -18.89 -16.16 13.57
C LYS A 207 -19.25 -15.29 12.35
N LEU A 208 -20.52 -15.24 11.98
CA LEU A 208 -21.01 -14.39 10.89
C LEU A 208 -21.37 -12.97 11.35
N GLN A 209 -21.40 -12.69 12.65
CA GLN A 209 -21.77 -11.38 13.22
C GLN A 209 -20.59 -10.42 13.38
N HIS A 210 -19.38 -10.93 13.26
CA HIS A 210 -18.11 -10.18 13.43
C HIS A 210 -17.41 -10.02 12.08
#